data_0e15f97c3e3d0b72057747e8ad0d8405
#
_entry.id   0e15f97c3e3d0b72057747e8ad0d8405
#
_cell.length_a   1.000
_cell.length_b   1.000
_cell.length_c   1.000
_cell.angle_alpha   90.00
_cell.angle_beta   90.00
_cell.angle_gamma   90.00
#
_symmetry.space_group_name_H-M   'P 1'
#
loop_
_entity.id
_entity.type
_entity.pdbx_description
1 polymer ?
#
loop_
_entity_poly.entity_id
_entity_poly.type
_entity_poly.pdbx_seq_one_letter_code
_entity_poly.pdbx_strand_id
1 'polypeptide(L)'
;MNKIVLGGRLVKEPELKFLDGDGKAVARFTIAVSRKIKGKDGKRETDFFNCVIFGKLAEGITKSANKGQEIVLVGEVRNRSYEDKDNIKRYITEVYVSEFDLFGSYKKEENNNIDYPEELDGDPPF
;
A
#
# COMPACT_ATOMS: atom_id res chain seq x y z
N MET A 1 17.08 -15.41 -3.45
CA MET A 1 16.54 -14.62 -2.32
C MET A 1 15.71 -13.47 -2.86
N ASN A 2 14.52 -13.28 -2.29
CA ASN A 2 13.59 -12.24 -2.74
C ASN A 2 13.00 -11.58 -1.49
N LYS A 3 13.50 -10.41 -1.16
CA LYS A 3 13.04 -9.69 0.03
C LYS A 3 13.13 -8.20 -0.22
N ILE A 4 12.07 -7.49 0.17
CA ILE A 4 12.00 -6.05 0.08
C ILE A 4 11.50 -5.48 1.41
N VAL A 5 12.06 -4.36 1.81
CA VAL A 5 11.62 -3.62 2.98
C VAL A 5 11.24 -2.23 2.51
N LEU A 6 10.03 -1.80 2.80
CA LEU A 6 9.53 -0.50 2.38
C LEU A 6 8.95 0.25 3.56
N GLY A 7 9.21 1.53 3.61
CA GLY A 7 8.59 2.43 4.56
C GLY A 7 7.93 3.57 3.81
N GLY A 8 6.67 3.83 4.10
CA GLY A 8 5.94 4.87 3.40
C GLY A 8 4.61 5.16 4.07
N ARG A 9 3.67 5.66 3.29
CA ARG A 9 2.33 5.99 3.78
C ARG A 9 1.28 5.37 2.89
N LEU A 10 0.20 4.92 3.53
CA LEU A 10 -0.95 4.38 2.81
C LEU A 10 -1.62 5.48 2.00
N VAL A 11 -1.84 5.21 0.72
CA VAL A 11 -2.48 6.17 -0.17
C VAL A 11 -3.97 6.25 0.11
N LYS A 12 -4.54 5.12 0.48
CA LYS A 12 -5.95 5.01 0.86
C LYS A 12 -6.11 3.80 1.77
N GLU A 13 -7.29 3.62 2.31
CA GLU A 13 -7.55 2.47 3.20
C GLU A 13 -7.45 1.16 2.42
N PRO A 14 -6.92 0.10 3.06
CA PRO A 14 -6.84 -1.19 2.39
C PRO A 14 -8.22 -1.74 2.01
N GLU A 15 -8.28 -2.43 0.89
CA GLU A 15 -9.50 -3.09 0.44
C GLU A 15 -9.41 -4.58 0.77
N LEU A 16 -10.38 -5.06 1.52
CA LEU A 16 -10.44 -6.47 1.92
C LEU A 16 -11.43 -7.22 1.03
N LYS A 17 -10.99 -8.37 0.56
CA LYS A 17 -11.85 -9.29 -0.19
C LYS A 17 -11.60 -10.70 0.30
N PHE A 18 -12.59 -11.56 0.11
CA PHE A 18 -12.45 -12.98 0.43
C PHE A 18 -12.46 -13.76 -0.88
N LEU A 19 -11.46 -14.65 -1.01
CA LEU A 19 -11.35 -15.46 -2.22
C LEU A 19 -12.43 -16.52 -2.24
N ASP A 20 -12.91 -16.82 -3.43
CA ASP A 20 -13.89 -17.87 -3.62
C ASP A 20 -13.29 -19.22 -3.27
N GLY A 21 -14.12 -20.10 -2.79
CA GLY A 21 -13.72 -21.45 -2.46
C GLY A 21 -13.35 -21.63 -1.01
N ASP A 22 -12.18 -21.21 -0.61
CA ASP A 22 -11.70 -21.40 0.75
C ASP A 22 -11.98 -20.23 1.69
N GLY A 23 -12.52 -19.12 1.15
CA GLY A 23 -12.83 -17.97 1.98
C GLY A 23 -11.61 -17.22 2.50
N LYS A 24 -10.46 -17.44 1.92
CA LYS A 24 -9.24 -16.80 2.37
C LYS A 24 -9.27 -15.30 2.15
N ALA A 25 -8.90 -14.54 3.17
CA ALA A 25 -8.88 -13.09 3.09
C ALA A 25 -7.68 -12.59 2.30
N VAL A 26 -7.90 -11.57 1.50
CA VAL A 26 -6.83 -10.86 0.80
C VAL A 26 -7.10 -9.37 0.90
N ALA A 27 -6.07 -8.61 1.27
CA ALA A 27 -6.16 -7.16 1.31
C ALA A 27 -5.19 -6.57 0.30
N ARG A 28 -5.64 -5.55 -0.40
CA ARG A 28 -4.82 -4.82 -1.37
C ARG A 28 -4.74 -3.38 -0.95
N PHE A 29 -3.54 -2.84 -1.05
CA PHE A 29 -3.33 -1.44 -0.71
C PHE A 29 -2.12 -0.91 -1.47
N THR A 30 -2.02 0.41 -1.55
CA THR A 30 -0.91 1.08 -2.21
C THR A 30 -0.21 1.98 -1.20
N ILE A 31 1.10 1.96 -1.22
CA ILE A 31 1.88 2.85 -0.38
C ILE A 31 2.69 3.82 -1.23
N ALA A 32 2.91 5.00 -0.69
CA ALA A 32 3.72 6.04 -1.30
C ALA A 32 5.04 6.10 -0.57
N VAL A 33 6.12 5.95 -1.30
CA VAL A 33 7.48 5.97 -0.75
C VAL A 33 8.23 7.12 -1.38
N SER A 34 8.69 8.04 -0.56
CA SER A 34 9.42 9.21 -1.01
C SER A 34 10.88 8.86 -1.25
N ARG A 35 11.41 9.32 -2.35
CA ARG A 35 12.84 9.17 -2.62
C ARG A 35 13.62 10.14 -1.74
N LYS A 36 14.79 9.70 -1.30
CA LYS A 36 15.62 10.53 -0.43
C LYS A 36 16.26 11.69 -1.16
N ILE A 37 16.51 11.55 -2.45
CA ILE A 37 17.20 12.55 -3.24
C ILE A 37 16.18 13.42 -3.96
N LYS A 38 16.35 14.75 -3.87
CA LYS A 38 15.50 15.68 -4.57
C LYS A 38 15.80 15.66 -6.05
N GLY A 39 14.76 15.81 -6.86
CA GLY A 39 14.91 15.94 -8.30
C GLY A 39 15.42 17.32 -8.70
N LYS A 40 15.52 17.52 -10.01
CA LYS A 40 16.06 18.79 -10.57
C LYS A 40 15.23 20.00 -10.17
N ASP A 41 13.96 19.81 -9.92
CA ASP A 41 13.05 20.90 -9.53
C ASP A 41 13.06 21.17 -8.02
N GLY A 42 13.94 20.51 -7.28
CA GLY A 42 14.01 20.66 -5.83
C GLY A 42 12.98 19.88 -5.06
N LYS A 43 12.13 19.11 -5.74
CA LYS A 43 11.10 18.31 -5.12
C LYS A 43 11.51 16.83 -5.10
N ARG A 44 11.08 16.12 -4.08
CA ARG A 44 11.30 14.68 -4.01
C ARG A 44 10.25 13.97 -4.82
N GLU A 45 10.68 12.99 -5.59
CA GLU A 45 9.76 12.12 -6.31
C GLU A 45 9.23 11.05 -5.37
N THR A 46 8.07 10.57 -5.69
CA THR A 46 7.39 9.54 -4.91
C THR A 46 7.13 8.33 -5.79
N ASP A 47 7.45 7.16 -5.25
CA ASP A 47 7.14 5.90 -5.92
C ASP A 47 5.96 5.26 -5.23
N PHE A 48 5.10 4.63 -6.02
CA PHE A 48 3.91 3.96 -5.52
C PHE A 48 4.06 2.46 -5.70
N PHE A 49 3.80 1.71 -4.63
CA PHE A 49 3.91 0.27 -4.66
C PHE A 49 2.58 -0.38 -4.34
N ASN A 50 2.16 -1.28 -5.21
CA ASN A 50 0.96 -2.07 -4.99
C ASN A 50 1.31 -3.25 -4.11
N CYS A 51 0.60 -3.40 -3.02
CA CYS A 51 0.87 -4.41 -2.00
C CYS A 51 -0.31 -5.35 -1.84
N VAL A 52 0.00 -6.60 -1.54
CA VAL A 52 -1.00 -7.64 -1.32
C VAL A 52 -0.63 -8.37 -0.04
N ILE A 53 -1.63 -8.65 0.77
CA ILE A 53 -1.43 -9.38 2.02
C ILE A 53 -2.57 -10.37 2.20
N PHE A 54 -2.26 -11.55 2.73
CA PHE A 54 -3.23 -12.65 2.83
C PHE A 54 -3.49 -13.07 4.27
N GLY A 55 -4.65 -13.67 4.49
CA GLY A 55 -4.99 -14.34 5.72
C GLY A 55 -5.32 -13.40 6.87
N LYS A 56 -4.95 -13.80 8.07
CA LYS A 56 -5.25 -13.01 9.26
C LYS A 56 -4.59 -11.64 9.25
N LEU A 57 -3.43 -11.53 8.63
CA LEU A 57 -2.75 -10.24 8.49
C LEU A 57 -3.57 -9.30 7.62
N ALA A 58 -4.25 -9.83 6.60
CA ALA A 58 -5.12 -9.03 5.75
C ALA A 58 -6.27 -8.45 6.55
N GLU A 59 -6.88 -9.26 7.39
CA GLU A 59 -7.97 -8.78 8.25
C GLU A 59 -7.45 -7.74 9.25
N GLY A 60 -6.26 -7.99 9.81
CA GLY A 60 -5.65 -7.08 10.77
C GLY A 60 -5.35 -5.72 10.19
N ILE A 61 -4.73 -5.67 9.01
CA ILE A 61 -4.37 -4.39 8.41
C ILE A 61 -5.63 -3.61 8.02
N THR A 62 -6.66 -4.31 7.56
CA THR A 62 -7.90 -3.65 7.18
C THR A 62 -8.58 -2.99 8.37
N LYS A 63 -8.50 -3.61 9.54
CA LYS A 63 -9.09 -3.05 10.76
C LYS A 63 -8.27 -1.90 11.33
N SER A 64 -6.96 -1.95 11.17
CA SER A 64 -6.06 -1.05 11.89
C SER A 64 -5.54 0.11 11.06
N ALA A 65 -5.41 -0.07 9.76
CA ALA A 65 -4.74 0.92 8.91
C ALA A 65 -5.70 1.96 8.39
N ASN A 66 -5.21 3.18 8.30
CA ASN A 66 -5.97 4.31 7.79
C ASN A 66 -5.20 5.00 6.67
N LYS A 67 -5.94 5.69 5.83
CA LYS A 67 -5.35 6.53 4.78
C LYS A 67 -4.36 7.50 5.40
N GLY A 68 -3.19 7.62 4.80
CA GLY A 68 -2.16 8.55 5.25
C GLY A 68 -1.27 8.04 6.37
N GLN A 69 -1.59 6.88 6.93
CA GLN A 69 -0.83 6.35 8.05
C GLN A 69 0.51 5.80 7.59
N GLU A 70 1.54 5.99 8.41
CA GLU A 70 2.85 5.44 8.13
C GLU A 70 2.88 3.94 8.36
N ILE A 71 3.58 3.27 7.47
CA ILE A 71 3.72 1.83 7.52
C ILE A 71 5.14 1.43 7.12
N VAL A 72 5.68 0.44 7.81
CA VAL A 72 6.90 -0.23 7.37
C VAL A 72 6.53 -1.69 7.15
N LEU A 73 6.94 -2.23 6.02
CA LEU A 73 6.58 -3.59 5.68
C LEU A 73 7.77 -4.35 5.11
N VAL A 74 7.67 -5.66 5.22
CA VAL A 74 8.62 -6.60 4.64
C VAL A 74 7.84 -7.58 3.79
N GLY A 75 8.37 -7.90 2.63
CA GLY A 75 7.72 -8.86 1.75
C GLY A 75 8.63 -9.30 0.63
N GLU A 76 8.02 -9.83 -0.41
CA GLU A 76 8.75 -10.20 -1.61
C GLU A 76 8.09 -9.59 -2.82
N VAL A 77 8.88 -9.36 -3.84
CA VAL A 77 8.40 -8.77 -5.09
C VAL A 77 8.01 -9.90 -6.03
N ARG A 78 6.82 -9.81 -6.58
CA ARG A 78 6.35 -10.81 -7.56
C ARG A 78 5.79 -10.13 -8.78
N ASN A 79 5.98 -10.77 -9.91
CA ASN A 79 5.38 -10.38 -11.15
C ASN A 79 4.28 -11.37 -11.49
N ARG A 80 3.17 -10.88 -12.02
CA ARG A 80 2.16 -11.74 -12.59
C ARG A 80 1.69 -11.14 -13.90
N SER A 81 1.11 -11.98 -14.73
CA SER A 81 0.58 -11.53 -16.00
C SER A 81 -0.94 -11.75 -16.03
N TYR A 82 -1.61 -10.93 -16.80
CA TYR A 82 -3.03 -11.08 -17.04
C TYR A 82 -3.34 -10.57 -18.44
N GLU A 83 -4.46 -10.99 -18.97
CA GLU A 83 -4.91 -10.48 -20.26
C GLU A 83 -5.96 -9.40 -20.03
N ASP A 84 -5.81 -8.28 -20.73
CA ASP A 84 -6.76 -7.20 -20.62
C ASP A 84 -7.95 -7.43 -21.57
N LYS A 85 -8.84 -6.45 -21.67
CA LYS A 85 -10.05 -6.56 -22.48
C LYS A 85 -9.76 -6.77 -23.97
N ASP A 86 -8.59 -6.36 -24.43
CA ASP A 86 -8.19 -6.46 -25.83
C ASP A 86 -7.33 -7.69 -26.07
N ASN A 87 -7.29 -8.62 -25.11
CA ASN A 87 -6.48 -9.84 -25.18
C ASN A 87 -4.97 -9.55 -25.26
N ILE A 88 -4.56 -8.38 -24.77
CA ILE A 88 -3.15 -8.02 -24.69
C ILE A 88 -2.62 -8.46 -23.35
N LYS A 89 -1.51 -9.19 -23.37
CA LYS A 89 -0.87 -9.65 -22.14
C LYS A 89 -0.21 -8.49 -21.42
N ARG A 90 -0.59 -8.31 -20.17
CA ARG A 90 -0.05 -7.26 -19.31
C ARG A 90 0.68 -7.88 -18.15
N TYR A 91 1.67 -7.15 -17.65
CA TYR A 91 2.47 -7.57 -16.49
C TYR A 91 2.30 -6.55 -15.37
N ILE A 92 2.22 -7.05 -14.16
CA ILE A 92 2.13 -6.19 -12.99
C ILE A 92 3.10 -6.69 -11.95
N THR A 93 3.78 -5.76 -11.30
CA THR A 93 4.71 -6.04 -10.22
C THR A 93 4.05 -5.65 -8.92
N GLU A 94 4.03 -6.58 -7.97
CA GLU A 94 3.38 -6.38 -6.68
C GLU A 94 4.30 -6.80 -5.56
N VAL A 95 4.05 -6.25 -4.37
CA VAL A 95 4.76 -6.63 -3.15
C VAL A 95 3.84 -7.52 -2.33
N TYR A 96 4.25 -8.75 -2.10
CA TYR A 96 3.50 -9.70 -1.26
C TYR A 96 4.05 -9.58 0.15
N VAL A 97 3.26 -8.99 1.03
CA VAL A 97 3.68 -8.59 2.36
C VAL A 97 3.64 -9.76 3.34
N SER A 98 4.74 -9.99 4.05
CA SER A 98 4.81 -11.04 5.07
C SER A 98 4.66 -10.49 6.48
N GLU A 99 5.05 -9.24 6.70
CA GLU A 99 4.85 -8.59 7.99
C GLU A 99 4.83 -7.08 7.82
N PHE A 100 4.22 -6.39 8.76
CA PHE A 100 4.15 -4.94 8.72
C PHE A 100 4.02 -4.37 10.12
N ASP A 101 4.41 -3.10 10.27
CA ASP A 101 4.16 -2.31 11.47
C ASP A 101 3.54 -0.99 11.05
N LEU A 102 2.55 -0.56 11.81
CA LEU A 102 1.89 0.72 11.59
C LEU A 102 2.37 1.71 12.63
N PHE A 103 2.59 2.94 12.21
CA PHE A 103 3.04 4.00 13.09
C PHE A 103 2.02 5.12 13.13
N GLY A 104 1.94 5.80 14.26
CA GLY A 104 0.93 6.80 14.46
C GLY A 104 -0.40 6.16 14.81
N SER A 105 -1.16 6.82 15.68
CA SER A 105 -2.45 6.31 16.11
C SER A 105 -3.54 7.17 15.55
N TYR A 106 -4.29 6.63 14.60
CA TYR A 106 -5.47 7.29 14.08
C TYR A 106 -6.68 6.49 14.48
N LYS A 107 -7.67 7.16 15.03
CA LYS A 107 -8.98 6.56 15.25
C LYS A 107 -9.86 7.04 14.10
N LYS A 108 -10.48 6.10 13.42
CA LYS A 108 -11.25 6.42 12.22
C LYS A 108 -12.33 7.45 12.45
N GLU A 109 -13.03 7.37 13.57
CA GLU A 109 -14.10 8.29 13.87
C GLU A 109 -13.61 9.68 14.26
N GLU A 110 -12.35 9.81 14.59
CA GLU A 110 -11.74 11.10 14.95
C GLU A 110 -11.05 11.77 13.78
N ASN A 111 -10.90 11.07 12.69
CA ASN A 111 -10.20 11.61 11.54
C ASN A 111 -10.88 12.80 10.91
N ASN A 112 -12.13 13.04 11.26
CA ASN A 112 -12.85 14.18 10.75
C ASN A 112 -12.21 15.50 11.13
N ASN A 113 -11.47 15.51 12.22
CA ASN A 113 -10.85 16.72 12.73
C ASN A 113 -9.37 16.80 12.37
N ILE A 114 -8.87 15.81 11.67
CA ILE A 114 -7.48 15.79 11.26
C ILE A 114 -7.43 16.26 9.82
N ASP A 115 -6.79 17.38 9.63
CA ASP A 115 -6.70 18.01 8.33
C ASP A 115 -5.40 17.57 7.68
N TYR A 116 -5.49 16.56 6.84
CA TYR A 116 -4.32 16.10 6.11
C TYR A 116 -3.99 17.08 5.00
N PRO A 117 -2.71 17.31 4.76
CA PRO A 117 -2.32 18.12 3.61
C PRO A 117 -2.89 17.52 2.33
N GLU A 118 -3.34 18.37 1.43
CA GLU A 118 -3.92 17.91 0.18
C GLU A 118 -3.00 17.03 -0.62
N GLU A 119 -1.71 17.27 -0.51
CA GLU A 119 -0.72 16.48 -1.22
C GLU A 119 -0.72 15.00 -0.81
N LEU A 120 -1.31 14.67 0.35
CA LEU A 120 -1.46 13.27 0.75
C LEU A 120 -2.58 12.59 -0.02
N ASP A 121 -3.52 13.36 -0.53
CA ASP A 121 -4.65 12.80 -1.25
C ASP A 121 -4.37 12.60 -2.73
N GLY A 122 -3.66 13.53 -3.33
CA GLY A 122 -3.39 13.48 -4.75
C GLY A 122 -1.93 13.20 -5.04
N ASP A 123 -1.08 14.08 -4.59
CA ASP A 123 0.34 14.01 -4.83
C ASP A 123 1.05 13.99 -3.49
N PRO A 124 1.47 12.80 -3.01
CA PRO A 124 2.09 12.71 -1.69
C PRO A 124 3.28 13.64 -1.55
N PRO A 125 3.45 14.25 -0.39
CA PRO A 125 4.49 15.26 -0.18
C PRO A 125 5.87 14.68 0.07
N PHE A 126 6.00 13.41 -0.02
CA PHE A 126 7.24 12.73 0.33
C PHE A 126 8.32 12.83 -0.71
#